data_0860a9e6ee409906e8b0c4b8fd1fcdd6
#
_entry.id   0860a9e6ee409906e8b0c4b8fd1fcdd6
#
_cell.length_a   1.000
_cell.length_b   1.000
_cell.length_c   1.000
_cell.angle_alpha   90.00
_cell.angle_beta   90.00
_cell.angle_gamma   90.00
#
_symmetry.space_group_name_H-M   'P 1'
#
loop_
_entity.id
_entity.type
_entity.pdbx_description
1 polymer ?
#
loop_
_entity_poly.entity_id
_entity_poly.type
_entity_poly.pdbx_seq_one_letter_code
_entity_poly.pdbx_strand_id
1 'polypeptide(L)'
;MQVKIITVCGSLRFKKEIMEISENMELNGNCILPPIYPTRIDKDAYTEDEVFMLNKMHKEKIKLSDAILVVNVNGYIGNSTNSEIEFAKSLNKEILYYTDFIK
;
A
#
# COMPACT_ATOMS: atom_id res chain seq x y z
N MET A 1 14.56 19.51 6.12
CA MET A 1 14.29 18.30 5.33
C MET A 1 12.78 18.11 5.24
N GLN A 2 12.25 17.97 4.04
CA GLN A 2 10.86 17.60 3.85
C GLN A 2 10.75 16.09 3.81
N VAL A 3 9.88 15.54 4.66
CA VAL A 3 9.65 14.09 4.71
C VAL A 3 8.48 13.77 3.79
N LYS A 4 8.71 12.85 2.85
CA LYS A 4 7.65 12.35 1.98
C LYS A 4 6.87 11.26 2.71
N ILE A 5 5.55 11.35 2.70
CA ILE A 5 4.67 10.34 3.29
C ILE A 5 4.17 9.44 2.16
N ILE A 6 4.40 8.14 2.28
CA ILE A 6 4.10 7.16 1.23
C ILE A 6 3.25 6.04 1.81
N THR A 7 2.07 5.82 1.22
CA THR A 7 1.23 4.67 1.56
C THR A 7 1.60 3.51 0.66
N VAL A 8 1.85 2.34 1.25
CA VAL A 8 2.19 1.13 0.49
C VAL A 8 0.93 0.37 0.13
N CYS A 9 0.78 0.07 -1.15
CA CYS A 9 -0.34 -0.67 -1.72
C CYS A 9 0.19 -1.94 -2.39
N GLY A 10 -0.55 -3.03 -2.31
CA GLY A 10 -0.15 -4.26 -2.97
C GLY A 10 -0.88 -5.45 -2.39
N SER A 11 -0.83 -6.57 -3.11
CA SER A 11 -1.42 -7.82 -2.61
C SER A 11 -0.69 -8.28 -1.36
N LEU A 12 -1.45 -8.75 -0.37
CA LEU A 12 -0.84 -9.27 0.88
C LEU A 12 -0.03 -10.55 0.65
N ARG A 13 -0.15 -11.18 -0.53
CA ARG A 13 0.75 -12.27 -0.92
C ARG A 13 2.20 -11.80 -0.96
N PHE A 14 2.42 -10.51 -1.14
CA PHE A 14 3.75 -9.91 -1.19
C PHE A 14 4.17 -9.30 0.14
N LYS A 15 3.63 -9.81 1.25
CA LYS A 15 3.90 -9.28 2.59
C LYS A 15 5.39 -9.12 2.87
N LYS A 16 6.19 -10.11 2.47
CA LYS A 16 7.64 -10.08 2.68
C LYS A 16 8.26 -8.89 1.96
N GLU A 17 7.94 -8.73 0.68
CA GLU A 17 8.46 -7.64 -0.13
C GLU A 17 7.97 -6.28 0.37
N ILE A 18 6.70 -6.21 0.79
CA ILE A 18 6.15 -4.98 1.37
C ILE A 18 6.93 -4.59 2.61
N MET A 19 7.20 -5.54 3.50
CA MET A 19 7.94 -5.27 4.74
C MET A 19 9.38 -4.82 4.46
N GLU A 20 10.06 -5.50 3.54
CA GLU A 20 11.44 -5.19 3.18
C GLU A 20 11.58 -3.80 2.55
N ILE A 21 10.72 -3.47 1.56
CA ILE A 21 10.81 -2.18 0.90
C ILE A 21 10.40 -1.04 1.84
N SER A 22 9.43 -1.29 2.72
CA SER A 22 8.97 -0.31 3.71
C SER A 22 10.10 0.07 4.66
N GLU A 23 10.81 -0.93 5.20
CA GLU A 23 11.95 -0.70 6.07
C GLU A 23 13.04 0.09 5.35
N ASN A 24 13.37 -0.32 4.14
CA ASN A 24 14.40 0.34 3.33
C ASN A 24 14.04 1.82 3.08
N MET A 25 12.79 2.09 2.72
CA MET A 25 12.35 3.45 2.47
C MET A 25 12.39 4.33 3.72
N GLU A 26 12.03 3.77 4.87
CA GLU A 26 12.11 4.54 6.12
C GLU A 26 13.55 4.83 6.49
N LEU A 27 14.45 3.87 6.30
CA LEU A 27 15.88 4.09 6.53
C LEU A 27 16.45 5.19 5.61
N ASN A 28 15.80 5.42 4.48
CA ASN A 28 16.18 6.50 3.55
C ASN A 28 15.40 7.79 3.77
N GLY A 29 14.65 7.90 4.87
CA GLY A 29 14.02 9.16 5.27
C GLY A 29 12.59 9.37 4.78
N ASN A 30 11.92 8.33 4.30
CA ASN A 30 10.52 8.41 3.90
C ASN A 30 9.62 7.84 5.01
N CYS A 31 8.49 8.50 5.27
CA CYS A 31 7.53 8.03 6.25
C CYS A 31 6.56 7.06 5.56
N ILE A 32 6.54 5.81 5.99
CA ILE A 32 5.71 4.78 5.35
C ILE A 32 4.44 4.53 6.15
N LEU A 33 3.31 4.48 5.44
CA LEU A 33 2.04 4.02 5.98
C LEU A 33 1.76 2.65 5.35
N PRO A 34 2.01 1.56 6.09
CA PRO A 34 1.84 0.21 5.55
C PRO A 34 0.37 -0.22 5.57
N PRO A 35 0.02 -1.26 4.80
CA PRO A 35 -1.29 -1.87 4.94
C PRO A 35 -1.41 -2.58 6.28
N ILE A 36 -2.66 -2.80 6.73
CA ILE A 36 -2.91 -3.63 7.89
C ILE A 36 -2.78 -5.08 7.45
N TYR A 37 -2.01 -5.87 8.20
CA TYR A 37 -1.88 -7.30 7.97
C TYR A 37 -2.93 -8.02 8.80
N PRO A 38 -3.86 -8.77 8.15
CA PRO A 38 -4.90 -9.48 8.89
C PRO A 38 -4.30 -10.47 9.88
N THR A 39 -4.86 -10.52 11.09
CA THR A 39 -4.42 -11.44 12.13
C THR A 39 -5.32 -12.67 12.23
N ARG A 40 -6.52 -12.61 11.65
CA ARG A 40 -7.47 -13.72 11.62
C ARG A 40 -7.16 -14.58 10.40
N ILE A 41 -7.06 -15.91 10.59
CA ILE A 41 -6.56 -16.82 9.56
C ILE A 41 -7.59 -17.18 8.51
N ASP A 42 -8.87 -17.33 8.90
CA ASP A 42 -9.91 -17.80 8.01
C ASP A 42 -10.42 -16.69 7.09
N LYS A 43 -10.74 -17.03 5.84
CA LYS A 43 -11.29 -16.08 4.88
C LYS A 43 -12.59 -15.44 5.36
N ASP A 44 -13.41 -16.20 6.11
CA ASP A 44 -14.68 -15.74 6.62
C ASP A 44 -14.57 -15.14 8.02
N ALA A 45 -13.35 -14.89 8.51
CA ALA A 45 -13.13 -14.35 9.85
C ALA A 45 -13.53 -12.87 9.96
N TYR A 46 -13.72 -12.19 8.84
CA TYR A 46 -14.10 -10.77 8.79
C TYR A 46 -15.49 -10.61 8.19
N THR A 47 -16.31 -9.76 8.83
CA THR A 47 -17.61 -9.40 8.26
C THR A 47 -17.43 -8.46 7.08
N GLU A 48 -18.49 -8.30 6.27
CA GLU A 48 -18.48 -7.35 5.16
C GLU A 48 -18.22 -5.93 5.64
N ASP A 49 -18.80 -5.55 6.78
CA ASP A 49 -18.60 -4.22 7.37
C ASP A 49 -17.15 -4.02 7.81
N GLU A 50 -16.53 -5.06 8.36
CA GLU A 50 -15.13 -5.00 8.77
C GLU A 50 -14.20 -4.84 7.55
N VAL A 51 -14.45 -5.60 6.49
CA VAL A 51 -13.68 -5.48 5.24
C VAL A 51 -13.85 -4.07 4.65
N PHE A 52 -15.09 -3.57 4.63
CA PHE A 52 -15.36 -2.22 4.14
C PHE A 52 -14.57 -1.17 4.94
N MET A 53 -14.56 -1.32 6.28
CA MET A 53 -13.85 -0.37 7.14
C MET A 53 -12.34 -0.39 6.91
N LEU A 54 -11.75 -1.61 6.77
CA LEU A 54 -10.32 -1.73 6.50
C LEU A 54 -9.94 -1.07 5.16
N ASN A 55 -10.77 -1.29 4.13
CA ASN A 55 -10.54 -0.68 2.82
C ASN A 55 -10.69 0.85 2.88
N LYS A 56 -11.67 1.33 3.63
CA LYS A 56 -11.89 2.76 3.83
C LYS A 56 -10.69 3.41 4.52
N MET A 57 -10.19 2.77 5.57
CA MET A 57 -9.04 3.29 6.32
C MET A 57 -7.78 3.33 5.46
N HIS A 58 -7.60 2.33 4.58
CA HIS A 58 -6.47 2.34 3.67
C HIS A 58 -6.55 3.54 2.70
N LYS A 59 -7.74 3.85 2.21
CA LYS A 59 -7.95 5.03 1.37
C LYS A 59 -7.68 6.33 2.13
N GLU A 60 -7.99 6.38 3.42
CA GLU A 60 -7.66 7.54 4.25
C GLU A 60 -6.14 7.73 4.34
N LYS A 61 -5.38 6.63 4.44
CA LYS A 61 -3.92 6.69 4.41
C LYS A 61 -3.44 7.30 3.09
N ILE A 62 -4.04 6.90 1.97
CA ILE A 62 -3.70 7.45 0.65
C ILE A 62 -3.95 8.96 0.61
N LYS A 63 -5.07 9.41 1.18
CA LYS A 63 -5.38 10.85 1.25
C LYS A 63 -4.32 11.63 2.02
N LEU A 64 -3.79 11.05 3.09
CA LEU A 64 -2.77 11.68 3.92
C LEU A 64 -1.38 11.68 3.28
N SER A 65 -1.19 10.89 2.25
CA SER A 65 0.13 10.66 1.66
C SER A 65 0.45 11.63 0.53
N ASP A 66 1.74 11.80 0.27
CA ASP A 66 2.21 12.50 -0.92
C ASP A 66 2.25 11.57 -2.12
N ALA A 67 2.43 10.28 -1.87
CA ALA A 67 2.57 9.26 -2.90
C ALA A 67 2.05 7.92 -2.40
N ILE A 68 1.80 7.01 -3.35
CA ILE A 68 1.64 5.60 -3.02
C ILE A 68 2.80 4.82 -3.64
N LEU A 69 3.18 3.73 -2.99
CA LEU A 69 4.14 2.77 -3.54
C LEU A 69 3.39 1.48 -3.82
N VAL A 70 3.29 1.12 -5.10
CA VAL A 70 2.62 -0.10 -5.54
C VAL A 70 3.65 -1.23 -5.56
N VAL A 71 3.46 -2.23 -4.69
CA VAL A 71 4.37 -3.39 -4.64
C VAL A 71 3.87 -4.43 -5.65
N ASN A 72 4.37 -4.31 -6.87
CA ASN A 72 3.96 -5.12 -8.02
C ASN A 72 5.05 -6.14 -8.37
N VAL A 73 5.25 -7.13 -7.51
CA VAL A 73 6.25 -8.17 -7.73
C VAL A 73 5.96 -8.88 -9.06
N ASN A 74 6.97 -8.97 -9.92
CA ASN A 74 6.84 -9.50 -11.28
C ASN A 74 5.75 -8.82 -12.11
N GLY A 75 5.45 -7.57 -11.79
CA GLY A 75 4.44 -6.79 -12.51
C GLY A 75 3.00 -7.06 -12.09
N TYR A 76 2.78 -7.94 -11.11
CA TYR A 76 1.42 -8.31 -10.71
C TYR A 76 0.72 -7.17 -9.96
N ILE A 77 -0.47 -6.81 -10.43
CA ILE A 77 -1.35 -5.84 -9.78
C ILE A 77 -2.76 -6.44 -9.75
N GLY A 78 -3.27 -6.71 -8.55
CA GLY A 78 -4.62 -7.24 -8.38
C GLY A 78 -5.69 -6.16 -8.49
N ASN A 79 -6.96 -6.57 -8.48
CA ASN A 79 -8.09 -5.65 -8.64
C ASN A 79 -8.16 -4.61 -7.53
N SER A 80 -7.92 -5.02 -6.28
CA SER A 80 -7.95 -4.12 -5.13
C SER A 80 -6.86 -3.06 -5.24
N THR A 81 -5.64 -3.47 -5.59
CA THR A 81 -4.52 -2.55 -5.76
C THR A 81 -4.77 -1.60 -6.92
N ASN A 82 -5.34 -2.11 -8.02
CA ASN A 82 -5.67 -1.26 -9.17
C ASN A 82 -6.68 -0.18 -8.79
N SER A 83 -7.68 -0.52 -7.97
CA SER A 83 -8.65 0.45 -7.44
C SER A 83 -7.95 1.54 -6.62
N GLU A 84 -6.96 1.17 -5.83
CA GLU A 84 -6.18 2.11 -5.03
C GLU A 84 -5.34 3.04 -5.90
N ILE A 85 -4.77 2.50 -6.99
CA ILE A 85 -4.03 3.31 -7.96
C ILE A 85 -4.94 4.37 -8.59
N GLU A 86 -6.12 3.96 -9.04
CA GLU A 86 -7.08 4.89 -9.64
C GLU A 86 -7.53 5.96 -8.63
N PHE A 87 -7.74 5.57 -7.38
CA PHE A 87 -8.10 6.51 -6.32
C PHE A 87 -6.97 7.54 -6.10
N ALA A 88 -5.73 7.08 -6.01
CA ALA A 88 -4.58 7.96 -5.83
C ALA A 88 -4.42 8.92 -7.01
N LYS A 89 -4.63 8.43 -8.24
CA LYS A 89 -4.60 9.27 -9.44
C LYS A 89 -5.66 10.36 -9.39
N SER A 90 -6.85 10.03 -8.92
CA SER A 90 -7.95 11.01 -8.81
C SER A 90 -7.62 12.13 -7.84
N LEU A 91 -6.70 11.90 -6.91
CA LEU A 91 -6.23 12.89 -5.93
C LEU A 91 -4.90 13.53 -6.35
N ASN A 92 -4.43 13.25 -7.54
CA ASN A 92 -3.15 13.75 -8.09
C ASN A 92 -1.95 13.35 -7.23
N LYS A 93 -1.99 12.17 -6.62
CA LYS A 93 -0.88 11.64 -5.85
C LYS A 93 0.15 11.03 -6.80
N GLU A 94 1.42 11.10 -6.40
CA GLU A 94 2.50 10.43 -7.12
C GLU A 94 2.34 8.91 -7.00
N ILE A 95 2.60 8.17 -8.08
CA ILE A 95 2.53 6.71 -8.09
C ILE A 95 3.93 6.16 -8.29
N LEU A 96 4.43 5.42 -7.31
CA LEU A 96 5.72 4.76 -7.37
C LEU A 96 5.50 3.25 -7.50
N TYR A 97 6.38 2.57 -8.21
CA TYR A 97 6.26 1.13 -8.41
C TYR A 97 7.50 0.42 -7.86
N TYR A 98 7.27 -0.67 -7.11
CA TYR A 98 8.32 -1.49 -6.52
C TYR A 98 9.34 -1.96 -7.58
N THR A 99 8.84 -2.35 -8.77
CA THR A 99 9.72 -2.83 -9.85
C THR A 99 10.69 -1.78 -10.35
N ASP A 100 10.46 -0.49 -10.08
CA ASP A 100 11.39 0.57 -10.47
C ASP A 100 12.57 0.70 -9.48
N PHE A 101 12.45 0.11 -8.29
CA PHE A 101 13.47 0.20 -7.23
C PHE A 101 14.33 -1.05 -7.12
N ILE A 102 13.86 -2.16 -7.63
CA ILE A 102 14.64 -3.40 -7.68
C ILE A 102 15.20 -3.56 -9.08
N LYS A 103 16.45 -4.02 -9.15
CA LYS A 103 17.14 -4.19 -10.42
C LYS A 103 17.83 -5.53 -10.51
#